data_001f80d87cbac84a63a5652aa0fbcd4d
#
_entry.id   001f80d87cbac84a63a5652aa0fbcd4d
#
_cell.length_a   1.000
_cell.length_b   1.000
_cell.length_c   1.000
_cell.angle_alpha   90.00
_cell.angle_beta   90.00
_cell.angle_gamma   90.00
#
_symmetry.space_group_name_H-M   'P 1'
#
loop_
_entity.id
_entity.type
_entity.pdbx_description
1 polymer ?
#
loop_
_entity_poly.entity_id
_entity_poly.type
_entity_poly.pdbx_seq_one_letter_code
_entity_poly.pdbx_strand_id
1 'polypeptide(L)'
;MVATIYTYDEAQQASLDYFGGDELAARVWVTKYALKDSFGNLFEKTPDDMHRRIAREIARVENNYPNPMSEDEVFELIRNFKYIVPQGSPMSGIGNNYQVGSLSNCFVIGIDGTPDSYGGIMKIDEEQVQLMKRRGGVGHDLSHIRPKGMPVKNSALTSTGLVPF
;
A
#
# COMPACT_ATOMS: atom_id res chain seq x y z
N MET A 1 -11.95 -15.57 -20.29
CA MET A 1 -11.55 -16.72 -19.45
C MET A 1 -12.14 -16.47 -18.07
N VAL A 2 -12.79 -17.47 -17.47
CA VAL A 2 -13.28 -17.39 -16.08
C VAL A 2 -12.03 -17.44 -15.19
N ALA A 3 -11.86 -16.45 -14.32
CA ALA A 3 -10.74 -16.44 -13.38
C ALA A 3 -10.87 -17.62 -12.40
N THR A 4 -9.79 -18.33 -12.16
CA THR A 4 -9.76 -19.40 -11.16
C THR A 4 -9.80 -18.77 -9.77
N ILE A 5 -10.68 -19.29 -8.91
CA ILE A 5 -10.79 -18.88 -7.50
C ILE A 5 -10.17 -19.98 -6.66
N TYR A 6 -9.33 -19.59 -5.72
CA TYR A 6 -8.67 -20.49 -4.78
C TYR A 6 -9.24 -20.31 -3.37
N THR A 7 -9.27 -21.36 -2.60
CA THR A 7 -9.54 -21.28 -1.16
C THR A 7 -8.33 -20.73 -0.42
N TYR A 8 -8.56 -20.24 0.80
CA TYR A 8 -7.47 -19.77 1.65
C TYR A 8 -6.45 -20.90 1.92
N ASP A 9 -6.93 -22.10 2.21
CA ASP A 9 -6.07 -23.24 2.55
C ASP A 9 -5.21 -23.69 1.36
N GLU A 10 -5.77 -23.69 0.15
CA GLU A 10 -5.00 -23.99 -1.08
C GLU A 10 -3.89 -22.97 -1.31
N ALA A 11 -4.19 -21.68 -1.17
CA ALA A 11 -3.21 -20.62 -1.33
C ALA A 11 -2.16 -20.63 -0.20
N GLN A 12 -2.59 -20.90 1.04
CA GLN A 12 -1.70 -20.99 2.19
C GLN A 12 -0.70 -22.14 2.04
N GLN A 13 -1.18 -23.34 1.65
CA GLN A 13 -0.31 -24.49 1.47
C GLN A 13 0.67 -24.28 0.30
N ALA A 14 0.20 -23.79 -0.84
CA ALA A 14 1.07 -23.53 -1.98
C ALA A 14 2.11 -22.44 -1.69
N SER A 15 1.74 -21.43 -0.92
CA SER A 15 2.67 -20.38 -0.48
C SER A 15 3.67 -20.89 0.55
N LEU A 16 3.25 -21.78 1.45
CA LEU A 16 4.15 -22.44 2.40
C LEU A 16 5.25 -23.23 1.68
N ASP A 17 4.85 -23.99 0.66
CA ASP A 17 5.79 -24.74 -0.18
C ASP A 17 6.74 -23.79 -0.93
N TYR A 18 6.21 -22.69 -1.47
CA TYR A 18 6.99 -21.65 -2.16
C TYR A 18 8.05 -21.02 -1.25
N PHE A 19 7.71 -20.73 0.00
CA PHE A 19 8.62 -20.14 0.99
C PHE A 19 9.44 -21.17 1.79
N GLY A 20 9.46 -22.43 1.35
CA GLY A 20 10.29 -23.48 1.97
C GLY A 20 9.92 -23.78 3.42
N GLY A 21 8.64 -23.64 3.77
CA GLY A 21 8.12 -23.92 5.11
C GLY A 21 8.03 -22.69 6.03
N ASP A 22 8.30 -21.49 5.55
CA ASP A 22 8.10 -20.27 6.35
C ASP A 22 6.61 -19.91 6.44
N GLU A 23 6.00 -20.33 7.56
CA GLU A 23 4.57 -20.09 7.83
C GLU A 23 4.21 -18.60 7.93
N LEU A 24 5.11 -17.78 8.47
CA LEU A 24 4.85 -16.35 8.61
C LEU A 24 4.84 -15.67 7.25
N ALA A 25 5.84 -15.94 6.41
CA ALA A 25 5.91 -15.41 5.06
C ALA A 25 4.68 -15.83 4.23
N ALA A 26 4.31 -17.11 4.24
CA ALA A 26 3.16 -17.64 3.53
C ALA A 26 1.86 -16.94 3.97
N ARG A 27 1.59 -16.88 5.28
CA ARG A 27 0.40 -16.24 5.83
C ARG A 27 0.32 -14.75 5.49
N VAL A 28 1.44 -14.03 5.63
CA VAL A 28 1.50 -12.60 5.33
C VAL A 28 1.23 -12.35 3.85
N TRP A 29 1.83 -13.16 2.96
CA TRP A 29 1.61 -13.01 1.53
C TRP A 29 0.14 -13.26 1.17
N VAL A 30 -0.46 -14.38 1.58
CA VAL A 30 -1.86 -14.71 1.29
C VAL A 30 -2.82 -13.65 1.83
N THR A 31 -2.58 -13.16 3.06
CA THR A 31 -3.50 -12.20 3.69
C THR A 31 -3.38 -10.78 3.14
N LYS A 32 -2.17 -10.35 2.76
CA LYS A 32 -1.91 -8.95 2.42
C LYS A 32 -1.70 -8.68 0.94
N TYR A 33 -1.11 -9.61 0.18
CA TYR A 33 -0.58 -9.31 -1.16
C TYR A 33 -1.23 -10.09 -2.30
N ALA A 34 -1.71 -11.30 -2.05
CA ALA A 34 -2.42 -12.09 -3.04
C ALA A 34 -3.64 -11.32 -3.59
N LEU A 35 -3.85 -11.40 -4.90
CA LEU A 35 -4.94 -10.73 -5.59
C LEU A 35 -6.30 -11.19 -5.08
N LYS A 36 -7.12 -10.27 -4.65
CA LYS A 36 -8.47 -10.49 -4.13
C LYS A 36 -9.45 -9.47 -4.68
N ASP A 37 -10.72 -9.89 -4.72
CA ASP A 37 -11.83 -8.95 -4.88
C ASP A 37 -12.33 -8.41 -3.53
N SER A 38 -13.37 -7.59 -3.58
CA SER A 38 -14.00 -7.01 -2.38
C SER A 38 -14.82 -8.03 -1.56
N PHE A 39 -15.01 -9.23 -2.08
CA PHE A 39 -15.73 -10.33 -1.41
C PHE A 39 -14.76 -11.33 -0.74
N GLY A 40 -13.45 -11.14 -0.95
CA GLY A 40 -12.41 -11.99 -0.38
C GLY A 40 -12.04 -13.19 -1.24
N ASN A 41 -12.57 -13.31 -2.47
CA ASN A 41 -12.14 -14.35 -3.40
C ASN A 41 -10.69 -14.18 -3.80
N LEU A 42 -9.89 -15.24 -3.69
CA LEU A 42 -8.47 -15.27 -4.04
C LEU A 42 -8.30 -15.71 -5.50
N PHE A 43 -7.52 -14.95 -6.27
CA PHE A 43 -7.22 -15.22 -7.68
C PHE A 43 -5.76 -15.61 -7.92
N GLU A 44 -4.96 -15.60 -6.89
CA GLU A 44 -3.56 -16.00 -6.89
C GLU A 44 -3.29 -17.02 -5.81
N LYS A 45 -2.47 -18.02 -6.14
CA LYS A 45 -2.16 -19.16 -5.28
C LYS A 45 -0.76 -19.08 -4.70
N THR A 46 0.16 -18.46 -5.44
CA THR A 46 1.58 -18.35 -5.07
C THR A 46 2.12 -16.95 -5.36
N PRO A 47 3.25 -16.54 -4.75
CA PRO A 47 3.95 -15.32 -5.12
C PRO A 47 4.32 -15.23 -6.62
N ASP A 48 4.54 -16.35 -7.30
CA ASP A 48 4.81 -16.32 -8.74
C ASP A 48 3.61 -15.86 -9.57
N ASP A 49 2.38 -16.17 -9.14
CA ASP A 49 1.17 -15.64 -9.79
C ASP A 49 1.13 -14.11 -9.69
N MET A 50 1.44 -13.57 -8.50
CA MET A 50 1.58 -12.13 -8.28
C MET A 50 2.69 -11.53 -9.16
N HIS A 51 3.85 -12.17 -9.21
CA HIS A 51 4.96 -11.71 -10.04
C HIS A 51 4.58 -11.70 -11.52
N ARG A 52 3.86 -12.72 -12.01
CA ARG A 52 3.34 -12.76 -13.38
C ARG A 52 2.33 -11.66 -13.67
N ARG A 53 1.42 -11.35 -12.73
CA ARG A 53 0.49 -10.23 -12.87
C ARG A 53 1.23 -8.90 -12.99
N ILE A 54 2.21 -8.66 -12.12
CA ILE A 54 3.02 -7.44 -12.14
C ILE A 54 3.81 -7.35 -13.45
N ALA A 55 4.50 -8.43 -13.85
CA ALA A 55 5.28 -8.47 -15.07
C ALA A 55 4.44 -8.18 -16.32
N ARG A 56 3.26 -8.77 -16.40
CA ARG A 56 2.31 -8.54 -17.51
C ARG A 56 1.90 -7.07 -17.60
N GLU A 57 1.58 -6.45 -16.48
CA GLU A 57 1.14 -5.06 -16.46
C GLU A 57 2.28 -4.09 -16.78
N ILE A 58 3.50 -4.37 -16.32
CA ILE A 58 4.69 -3.59 -16.68
C ILE A 58 4.96 -3.74 -18.18
N ALA A 59 4.99 -4.96 -18.72
CA ALA A 59 5.20 -5.21 -20.15
C ALA A 59 4.13 -4.52 -21.02
N ARG A 60 2.88 -4.45 -20.56
CA ARG A 60 1.83 -3.69 -21.23
C ARG A 60 2.18 -2.21 -21.37
N VAL A 61 2.79 -1.61 -20.34
CA VAL A 61 3.22 -0.21 -20.36
C VAL A 61 4.50 -0.04 -21.17
N GLU A 62 5.46 -0.98 -21.07
CA GLU A 62 6.70 -1.01 -21.82
C GLU A 62 6.47 -0.94 -23.34
N ASN A 63 5.40 -1.55 -23.84
CA ASN A 63 5.04 -1.50 -25.26
C ASN A 63 4.80 -0.08 -25.83
N ASN A 64 4.74 0.94 -24.98
CA ASN A 64 4.67 2.33 -25.43
C ASN A 64 6.06 2.97 -25.67
N TYR A 65 7.14 2.25 -25.36
CA TYR A 65 8.51 2.77 -25.43
C TYR A 65 9.35 2.00 -26.47
N PRO A 66 10.44 2.61 -26.99
CA PRO A 66 11.40 1.90 -27.84
C PRO A 66 12.11 0.78 -27.06
N ASN A 67 12.26 -0.38 -27.69
CA ASN A 67 12.89 -1.57 -27.10
C ASN A 67 12.23 -2.04 -25.80
N PRO A 68 10.93 -2.38 -25.83
CA PRO A 68 10.19 -2.75 -24.64
C PRO A 68 10.73 -4.05 -24.05
N MET A 69 10.75 -4.14 -22.72
CA MET A 69 10.96 -5.40 -22.03
C MET A 69 9.73 -6.30 -22.18
N SER A 70 9.97 -7.58 -22.43
CA SER A 70 8.91 -8.60 -22.46
C SER A 70 8.41 -8.94 -21.06
N GLU A 71 7.22 -9.56 -20.97
CA GLU A 71 6.69 -10.08 -19.71
C GLU A 71 7.68 -11.05 -19.03
N ASP A 72 8.35 -11.92 -19.79
CA ASP A 72 9.28 -12.89 -19.24
C ASP A 72 10.56 -12.22 -18.70
N GLU A 73 11.11 -11.23 -19.38
CA GLU A 73 12.25 -10.46 -18.89
C GLU A 73 11.93 -9.75 -17.57
N VAL A 74 10.78 -9.09 -17.48
CA VAL A 74 10.33 -8.44 -16.24
C VAL A 74 10.09 -9.49 -15.14
N PHE A 75 9.46 -10.61 -15.47
CA PHE A 75 9.21 -11.69 -14.52
C PHE A 75 10.51 -12.23 -13.90
N GLU A 76 11.55 -12.49 -14.70
CA GLU A 76 12.83 -12.98 -14.18
C GLU A 76 13.56 -11.99 -13.28
N LEU A 77 13.28 -10.68 -13.40
CA LEU A 77 13.82 -9.66 -12.50
C LEU A 77 13.18 -9.68 -11.10
N ILE A 78 11.89 -9.98 -11.02
CA ILE A 78 11.12 -9.94 -9.77
C ILE A 78 10.91 -11.32 -9.15
N ARG A 79 11.03 -12.40 -9.92
CA ARG A 79 10.84 -13.78 -9.50
C ARG A 79 11.69 -14.13 -8.28
N ASN A 80 11.10 -14.85 -7.34
CA ASN A 80 11.73 -15.24 -6.07
C ASN A 80 12.26 -14.03 -5.26
N PHE A 81 11.76 -12.80 -5.52
CA PHE A 81 12.25 -11.57 -4.90
C PHE A 81 13.77 -11.37 -5.06
N LYS A 82 14.34 -11.82 -6.20
CA LYS A 82 15.78 -11.96 -6.37
C LYS A 82 16.50 -10.63 -6.63
N TYR A 83 16.04 -9.85 -7.63
CA TYR A 83 16.70 -8.60 -8.02
C TYR A 83 15.86 -7.38 -7.66
N ILE A 84 14.55 -7.47 -7.83
CA ILE A 84 13.60 -6.41 -7.52
C ILE A 84 12.57 -6.96 -6.53
N VAL A 85 12.47 -6.30 -5.38
CA VAL A 85 11.44 -6.57 -4.37
C VAL A 85 10.48 -5.39 -4.35
N PRO A 86 9.29 -5.50 -4.96
CA PRO A 86 8.32 -4.42 -4.90
C PRO A 86 7.86 -4.15 -3.47
N GLN A 87 7.51 -2.92 -3.19
CA GLN A 87 6.85 -2.59 -1.93
C GLN A 87 5.39 -3.11 -1.90
N GLY A 88 4.76 -3.09 -0.73
CA GLY A 88 3.46 -3.71 -0.51
C GLY A 88 2.33 -3.16 -1.39
N SER A 89 2.27 -1.85 -1.65
CA SER A 89 1.25 -1.27 -2.53
C SER A 89 1.43 -1.67 -4.00
N PRO A 90 2.63 -1.63 -4.59
CA PRO A 90 2.90 -2.25 -5.89
C PRO A 90 2.55 -3.74 -5.94
N MET A 91 2.97 -4.53 -4.94
CA MET A 91 2.66 -5.97 -4.91
C MET A 91 1.16 -6.26 -4.98
N SER A 92 0.35 -5.53 -4.24
CA SER A 92 -1.09 -5.74 -4.21
C SER A 92 -1.87 -4.96 -5.27
N GLY A 93 -1.30 -3.87 -5.82
CA GLY A 93 -2.02 -2.92 -6.66
C GLY A 93 -1.73 -3.00 -8.15
N ILE A 94 -0.49 -3.31 -8.57
CA ILE A 94 -0.18 -3.39 -10.00
C ILE A 94 -0.99 -4.51 -10.66
N GLY A 95 -1.77 -4.16 -11.69
CA GLY A 95 -2.65 -5.11 -12.39
C GLY A 95 -3.87 -5.58 -11.59
N ASN A 96 -4.16 -4.97 -10.43
CA ASN A 96 -5.36 -5.26 -9.65
C ASN A 96 -6.53 -4.40 -10.15
N ASN A 97 -7.50 -5.03 -10.79
CA ASN A 97 -8.72 -4.38 -11.30
C ASN A 97 -9.93 -4.53 -10.37
N TYR A 98 -9.77 -5.17 -9.21
CA TYR A 98 -10.86 -5.44 -8.27
C TYR A 98 -10.95 -4.42 -7.15
N GLN A 99 -9.83 -3.79 -6.79
CA GLN A 99 -9.74 -2.88 -5.65
C GLN A 99 -9.03 -1.59 -6.04
N VAL A 100 -9.53 -0.46 -5.55
CA VAL A 100 -8.87 0.84 -5.70
C VAL A 100 -7.81 0.99 -4.62
N GLY A 101 -6.57 1.20 -5.02
CA GLY A 101 -5.44 1.40 -4.12
C GLY A 101 -4.42 2.38 -4.69
N SER A 102 -3.53 2.85 -3.84
CA SER A 102 -2.34 3.57 -4.27
C SER A 102 -1.25 2.60 -4.70
N LEU A 103 -0.43 2.99 -5.67
CA LEU A 103 0.82 2.30 -6.01
C LEU A 103 2.02 2.83 -5.20
N SER A 104 1.82 3.91 -4.44
CA SER A 104 2.81 4.43 -3.49
C SER A 104 2.50 3.95 -2.08
N ASN A 105 3.53 3.53 -1.35
CA ASN A 105 3.37 3.03 0.02
C ASN A 105 3.33 4.14 1.06
N CYS A 106 4.11 5.21 0.86
CA CYS A 106 4.33 6.23 1.86
C CYS A 106 4.17 7.61 1.27
N PHE A 107 3.52 8.49 2.04
CA PHE A 107 3.26 9.88 1.71
C PHE A 107 3.72 10.74 2.86
N VAL A 108 4.35 11.87 2.55
CA VAL A 108 4.55 12.95 3.50
C VAL A 108 3.60 14.07 3.09
N ILE A 109 2.67 14.41 3.99
CA ILE A 109 1.74 15.51 3.77
C ILE A 109 2.19 16.73 4.55
N GLY A 110 2.17 17.87 3.88
CA GLY A 110 2.50 19.15 4.46
C GLY A 110 1.30 19.85 5.06
N ILE A 111 1.59 20.94 5.75
CA ILE A 111 0.57 21.82 6.31
C ILE A 111 0.53 23.07 5.46
N ASP A 112 -0.54 23.22 4.69
CA ASP A 112 -0.81 24.46 3.97
C ASP A 112 -1.58 25.45 4.85
N GLY A 113 -1.20 26.73 4.79
CA GLY A 113 -1.92 27.81 5.46
C GLY A 113 -1.52 27.97 6.94
N THR A 114 -2.47 27.85 7.86
CA THR A 114 -2.24 28.03 9.30
C THR A 114 -2.14 26.68 10.02
N PRO A 115 -0.94 26.11 10.13
CA PRO A 115 -0.74 24.76 10.69
C PRO A 115 -1.17 24.67 12.16
N ASP A 116 -0.97 25.74 12.93
CA ASP A 116 -1.34 25.83 14.33
C ASP A 116 -2.80 26.34 14.48
N SER A 117 -3.72 25.61 13.88
CA SER A 117 -5.17 25.89 13.98
C SER A 117 -5.98 24.61 13.90
N TYR A 118 -7.19 24.59 14.46
CA TYR A 118 -8.10 23.47 14.34
C TYR A 118 -8.40 23.12 12.87
N GLY A 119 -8.59 24.14 12.04
CA GLY A 119 -8.84 23.94 10.61
C GLY A 119 -7.67 23.25 9.90
N GLY A 120 -6.43 23.67 10.21
CA GLY A 120 -5.22 23.02 9.66
C GLY A 120 -5.05 21.58 10.14
N ILE A 121 -5.26 21.34 11.43
CA ILE A 121 -5.17 19.99 12.01
C ILE A 121 -6.21 19.05 11.39
N MET A 122 -7.48 19.46 11.34
CA MET A 122 -8.56 18.64 10.79
C MET A 122 -8.38 18.37 9.29
N LYS A 123 -7.84 19.34 8.55
CA LYS A 123 -7.53 19.13 7.12
C LYS A 123 -6.47 18.03 6.94
N ILE A 124 -5.42 18.02 7.75
CA ILE A 124 -4.39 16.99 7.70
C ILE A 124 -4.98 15.62 8.04
N ASP A 125 -5.83 15.54 9.06
CA ASP A 125 -6.49 14.30 9.46
C ASP A 125 -7.38 13.77 8.32
N GLU A 126 -8.11 14.64 7.64
CA GLU A 126 -8.91 14.27 6.47
C GLU A 126 -8.02 13.71 5.34
N GLU A 127 -6.95 14.40 4.99
CA GLU A 127 -6.00 13.97 3.94
C GLU A 127 -5.34 12.63 4.31
N GLN A 128 -4.91 12.48 5.57
CA GLN A 128 -4.35 11.25 6.10
C GLN A 128 -5.32 10.08 5.94
N VAL A 129 -6.57 10.23 6.35
CA VAL A 129 -7.60 9.18 6.23
C VAL A 129 -7.83 8.79 4.76
N GLN A 130 -7.86 9.75 3.85
CA GLN A 130 -8.04 9.48 2.41
C GLN A 130 -6.87 8.70 1.81
N LEU A 131 -5.65 8.95 2.25
CA LEU A 131 -4.45 8.21 1.81
C LEU A 131 -4.40 6.81 2.44
N MET A 132 -4.63 6.71 3.75
CA MET A 132 -4.60 5.44 4.49
C MET A 132 -5.69 4.48 4.01
N LYS A 133 -6.89 4.98 3.67
CA LYS A 133 -7.98 4.22 3.05
C LYS A 133 -7.53 3.51 1.77
N ARG A 134 -6.55 4.04 1.06
CA ARG A 134 -5.98 3.49 -0.18
C ARG A 134 -4.66 2.77 0.04
N ARG A 135 -4.40 2.32 1.27
CA ARG A 135 -3.19 1.59 1.69
C ARG A 135 -1.91 2.44 1.69
N GLY A 136 -2.01 3.77 1.69
CA GLY A 136 -0.87 4.66 1.86
C GLY A 136 -0.52 4.82 3.35
N GLY A 137 0.75 4.66 3.71
CA GLY A 137 1.27 5.12 4.99
C GLY A 137 1.47 6.64 4.94
N VAL A 138 1.18 7.34 6.03
CA VAL A 138 1.26 8.80 6.07
C VAL A 138 2.14 9.28 7.20
N GLY A 139 3.04 10.21 6.89
CA GLY A 139 3.79 11.00 7.86
C GLY A 139 3.47 12.48 7.68
N HIS A 140 3.35 13.20 8.78
CA HIS A 140 3.20 14.65 8.78
C HIS A 140 3.97 15.29 9.95
N ASP A 141 4.37 16.54 9.76
CA ASP A 141 5.13 17.28 10.75
C ASP A 141 4.17 17.97 11.75
N LEU A 142 4.36 17.69 13.03
CA LEU A 142 3.59 18.26 14.14
C LEU A 142 4.33 19.38 14.86
N SER A 143 5.54 19.72 14.46
CA SER A 143 6.39 20.72 15.13
C SER A 143 5.82 22.15 15.10
N HIS A 144 4.90 22.40 14.19
CA HIS A 144 4.23 23.69 14.07
C HIS A 144 3.10 23.93 15.06
N ILE A 145 2.64 22.87 15.76
CA ILE A 145 1.57 22.99 16.76
C ILE A 145 2.16 23.59 18.05
N ARG A 146 1.53 24.65 18.55
CA ARG A 146 1.98 25.34 19.76
C ARG A 146 2.02 24.42 20.97
N PRO A 147 3.01 24.56 21.86
CA PRO A 147 3.11 23.73 23.05
C PRO A 147 2.03 24.07 24.10
N LYS A 148 1.87 23.16 25.07
CA LYS A 148 1.00 23.35 26.22
C LYS A 148 1.37 24.63 26.97
N GLY A 149 0.34 25.41 27.40
CA GLY A 149 0.50 26.64 28.15
C GLY A 149 0.70 27.90 27.29
N MET A 150 0.90 27.79 25.99
CA MET A 150 0.96 28.96 25.11
C MET A 150 -0.41 29.66 25.02
N PRO A 151 -0.45 31.01 24.95
CA PRO A 151 -1.72 31.73 24.89
C PRO A 151 -2.48 31.43 23.59
N VAL A 152 -3.80 31.33 23.69
CA VAL A 152 -4.74 31.21 22.57
C VAL A 152 -5.74 32.36 22.60
N LYS A 153 -6.27 32.70 21.43
CA LYS A 153 -7.21 33.85 21.28
C LYS A 153 -8.69 33.45 21.46
N ASN A 154 -8.93 32.38 22.22
CA ASN A 154 -10.29 31.94 22.51
C ASN A 154 -10.53 31.84 24.03
N SER A 155 -11.73 31.40 24.44
CA SER A 155 -12.12 31.29 25.84
C SER A 155 -11.30 30.30 26.68
N ALA A 156 -10.50 29.43 26.05
CA ALA A 156 -9.63 28.49 26.78
C ALA A 156 -8.37 29.16 27.34
N LEU A 157 -8.01 30.36 26.87
CA LEU A 157 -6.87 31.19 27.29
C LEU A 157 -5.52 30.57 27.00
N THR A 158 -5.33 29.28 27.21
CA THR A 158 -4.06 28.56 26.99
C THR A 158 -4.26 27.26 26.21
N SER A 159 -3.23 26.88 25.42
CA SER A 159 -3.17 25.63 24.69
C SER A 159 -3.02 24.43 25.63
N THR A 160 -3.71 23.35 25.33
CA THR A 160 -3.52 22.04 25.97
C THR A 160 -2.30 21.28 25.46
N GLY A 161 -1.73 21.73 24.32
CA GLY A 161 -0.62 21.07 23.63
C GLY A 161 -1.09 19.97 22.69
N LEU A 162 -0.14 19.29 22.06
CA LEU A 162 -0.37 18.29 21.01
C LEU A 162 -1.08 17.02 21.51
N VAL A 163 -0.70 16.53 22.69
CA VAL A 163 -1.15 15.19 23.16
C VAL A 163 -2.68 15.07 23.34
N PRO A 164 -3.43 16.11 23.78
CA PRO A 164 -4.89 16.02 23.86
C PRO A 164 -5.62 16.06 22.50
N PHE A 165 -4.92 16.34 21.42
CA PHE A 165 -5.43 16.25 20.06
C PHE A 165 -5.22 14.85 19.47
#